data_e8ba435357e9297951640f48640016e4
#
_entry.id   e8ba435357e9297951640f48640016e4
#
_cell.length_a   1.000
_cell.length_b   1.000
_cell.length_c   1.000
_cell.angle_alpha   90.00
_cell.angle_beta   90.00
_cell.angle_gamma   90.00
#
_symmetry.space_group_name_H-M   'P 1'
#
loop_
_entity.id
_entity.type
_entity.pdbx_description
1 polymer ?
#
loop_
_entity_poly.entity_id
_entity_poly.type
_entity_poly.pdbx_seq_one_letter_code
_entity_poly.pdbx_strand_id
1 'polypeptide(L)'
;MIFPAIFQKNANFKYRNYFILSRSLDLPATEGVDALAQELAKLQDNGKRRIAFLVSRHVPVVDIHLIELIARSLAEEGHNILTSGSQGVNAAVIRAVLDINPSLLTVLLPQSLDRQIPEIKDQLERVLHLVEKSENDELPLPLASSLCNQEIITRCDQLICFAFHDSETLLNSCRCAEEMGKVVSLLFFD
;
A
#
# COMPACT_ATOMS: atom_id res chain seq x y z
N MET A 1 -7.45 2.64 33.43
CA MET A 1 -6.23 3.45 33.26
C MET A 1 -6.04 3.55 31.74
N ILE A 2 -6.45 4.71 31.21
CA ILE A 2 -6.54 4.97 29.76
C ILE A 2 -5.14 5.41 29.32
N PHE A 3 -4.47 4.62 28.48
CA PHE A 3 -3.25 5.08 27.81
C PHE A 3 -3.68 5.84 26.55
N PRO A 4 -3.32 7.12 26.42
CA PRO A 4 -3.56 7.84 25.17
C PRO A 4 -2.62 7.29 24.09
N ALA A 5 -3.14 7.19 22.87
CA ALA A 5 -2.36 6.89 21.67
C ALA A 5 -1.14 7.82 21.64
N ILE A 6 0.05 7.28 21.76
CA ILE A 6 1.30 8.04 21.81
C ILE A 6 1.63 8.48 20.38
N PHE A 7 1.32 9.73 20.09
CA PHE A 7 1.90 10.43 18.95
C PHE A 7 3.39 10.64 19.21
N GLN A 8 4.25 9.79 18.72
CA GLN A 8 5.67 10.09 18.65
C GLN A 8 5.95 10.96 17.42
N LYS A 9 5.93 12.27 17.61
CA LYS A 9 6.56 13.22 16.69
C LYS A 9 8.07 13.09 16.82
N ASN A 10 8.72 12.43 15.89
CA ASN A 10 10.17 12.48 15.78
C ASN A 10 10.57 13.80 15.09
N ALA A 11 11.28 14.67 15.80
CA ALA A 11 11.49 16.09 15.49
C ALA A 11 12.40 16.39 14.27
N ASN A 12 12.87 15.37 13.55
CA ASN A 12 13.84 15.54 12.46
C ASN A 12 13.35 15.17 11.06
N PHE A 13 12.06 14.89 10.87
CA PHE A 13 11.49 14.64 9.54
C PHE A 13 10.28 15.52 9.29
N LYS A 14 10.33 16.31 8.23
CA LYS A 14 9.43 17.42 7.96
C LYS A 14 7.98 17.04 7.59
N TYR A 15 7.69 15.75 7.29
CA TYR A 15 6.36 15.26 6.90
C TYR A 15 6.23 13.74 7.18
N ARG A 16 6.12 13.36 8.45
CA ARG A 16 5.94 11.95 8.80
C ARG A 16 4.66 11.75 9.61
N ASN A 17 3.63 11.20 8.98
CA ASN A 17 2.44 10.70 9.66
C ASN A 17 2.58 9.19 9.87
N TYR A 18 2.86 8.78 11.09
CA TYR A 18 2.87 7.37 11.49
C TYR A 18 1.57 7.05 12.19
N PHE A 19 0.90 6.00 11.73
CA PHE A 19 -0.23 5.41 12.44
C PHE A 19 0.16 4.03 12.94
N ILE A 20 -0.04 3.79 14.22
CA ILE A 20 0.06 2.46 14.82
C ILE A 20 -1.37 1.93 14.90
N LEU A 21 -1.66 0.87 14.17
CA LEU A 21 -2.88 0.10 14.31
C LEU A 21 -2.71 -0.81 15.54
N SER A 22 -2.85 -0.23 16.75
CA SER A 22 -2.74 -1.03 17.96
C SER A 22 -4.03 -1.82 18.19
N ARG A 23 -3.89 -3.13 18.38
CA ARG A 23 -4.95 -4.02 18.83
C ARG A 23 -5.18 -3.86 20.33
N SER A 24 -5.55 -2.69 20.83
CA SER A 24 -6.20 -2.65 22.13
C SER A 24 -7.66 -3.06 21.93
N LEU A 25 -8.02 -4.19 22.51
CA LEU A 25 -9.35 -4.81 22.43
C LEU A 25 -10.52 -3.96 22.99
N ASP A 26 -10.27 -2.72 23.39
CA ASP A 26 -11.21 -1.85 24.11
C ASP A 26 -11.53 -0.52 23.40
N LEU A 27 -11.03 -0.28 22.16
CA LEU A 27 -11.46 0.88 21.39
C LEU A 27 -12.58 0.46 20.42
N PRO A 28 -13.69 1.21 20.34
CA PRO A 28 -14.68 0.97 19.31
C PRO A 28 -13.98 1.12 17.94
N ALA A 29 -14.17 0.15 17.07
CA ALA A 29 -13.55 0.07 15.74
C ALA A 29 -13.74 1.36 14.88
N THR A 30 -14.67 2.23 15.29
CA THR A 30 -14.97 3.51 14.66
C THR A 30 -13.89 4.58 14.86
N GLU A 31 -13.23 4.67 16.02
CA GLU A 31 -12.27 5.76 16.27
C GLU A 31 -10.98 5.64 15.44
N GLY A 32 -10.49 4.42 15.22
CA GLY A 32 -9.32 4.19 14.37
C GLY A 32 -9.63 4.45 12.89
N VAL A 33 -10.83 4.05 12.44
CA VAL A 33 -11.31 4.29 11.07
C VAL A 33 -11.57 5.78 10.84
N ASP A 34 -12.15 6.49 11.83
CA ASP A 34 -12.41 7.92 11.73
C ASP A 34 -11.11 8.75 11.70
N ALA A 35 -10.09 8.38 12.48
CA ALA A 35 -8.79 9.04 12.45
C ALA A 35 -8.09 8.84 11.10
N LEU A 36 -8.14 7.63 10.54
CA LEU A 36 -7.62 7.31 9.21
C LEU A 36 -8.41 8.03 8.12
N ALA A 37 -9.75 8.04 8.21
CA ALA A 37 -10.61 8.76 7.28
C ALA A 37 -10.35 10.28 7.30
N GLN A 38 -10.12 10.87 8.48
CA GLN A 38 -9.74 12.30 8.58
C GLN A 38 -8.38 12.60 7.95
N GLU A 39 -7.41 11.69 8.09
CA GLU A 39 -6.10 11.87 7.47
C GLU A 39 -6.17 11.69 5.96
N LEU A 40 -6.93 10.71 5.49
CA LEU A 40 -7.24 10.55 4.06
C LEU A 40 -8.03 11.76 3.52
N ALA A 41 -8.97 12.31 4.29
CA ALA A 41 -9.72 13.51 3.91
C ALA A 41 -8.82 14.75 3.72
N LYS A 42 -7.76 14.90 4.52
CA LYS A 42 -6.75 15.97 4.30
C LYS A 42 -5.99 15.82 2.98
N LEU A 43 -5.99 14.62 2.40
CA LEU A 43 -5.37 14.32 1.13
C LEU A 43 -6.31 14.62 -0.06
N GLN A 44 -7.61 14.77 0.17
CA GLN A 44 -8.63 15.01 -0.85
C GLN A 44 -8.55 16.40 -1.49
N ASP A 45 -7.83 17.34 -0.89
CA ASP A 45 -7.86 18.76 -1.28
C ASP A 45 -7.07 19.08 -2.57
N ASN A 46 -6.46 18.09 -3.26
CA ASN A 46 -5.59 18.34 -4.41
C ASN A 46 -5.89 17.54 -5.70
N GLY A 47 -7.12 17.08 -5.90
CA GLY A 47 -7.52 16.39 -7.14
C GLY A 47 -7.07 14.94 -7.23
N LYS A 48 -7.26 14.31 -8.39
CA LYS A 48 -6.94 12.88 -8.62
C LYS A 48 -5.44 12.63 -8.54
N ARG A 49 -5.03 11.68 -7.70
CA ARG A 49 -3.62 11.30 -7.45
C ARG A 49 -3.35 9.88 -7.89
N ARG A 50 -2.06 9.58 -8.08
CA ARG A 50 -1.54 8.22 -8.21
C ARG A 50 -1.08 7.76 -6.84
N ILE A 51 -1.83 6.84 -6.24
CA ILE A 51 -1.59 6.35 -4.87
C ILE A 51 -1.03 4.94 -4.94
N ALA A 52 0.16 4.74 -4.40
CA ALA A 52 0.78 3.43 -4.32
C ALA A 52 0.43 2.72 -3.00
N PHE A 53 0.16 1.43 -3.09
CA PHE A 53 0.02 0.53 -1.95
C PHE A 53 1.21 -0.41 -1.90
N LEU A 54 1.99 -0.35 -0.81
CA LEU A 54 3.01 -1.34 -0.49
C LEU A 54 2.66 -1.97 0.86
N VAL A 55 2.56 -3.30 0.89
CA VAL A 55 2.04 -4.02 2.06
C VAL A 55 2.90 -5.23 2.38
N SER A 56 3.08 -5.51 3.67
CA SER A 56 3.73 -6.73 4.16
C SER A 56 2.99 -7.98 3.68
N ARG A 57 3.74 -9.06 3.42
CA ARG A 57 3.17 -10.30 2.85
C ARG A 57 2.24 -11.04 3.80
N HIS A 58 2.56 -11.03 5.09
CA HIS A 58 1.83 -11.76 6.13
C HIS A 58 1.03 -10.81 6.98
N VAL A 59 -0.17 -10.48 6.54
CA VAL A 59 -1.08 -9.57 7.23
C VAL A 59 -2.27 -10.35 7.79
N PRO A 60 -2.72 -10.08 9.01
CA PRO A 60 -3.92 -10.67 9.57
C PRO A 60 -5.16 -10.41 8.69
N VAL A 61 -6.08 -11.39 8.64
CA VAL A 61 -7.26 -11.30 7.75
C VAL A 61 -8.11 -10.06 8.01
N VAL A 62 -8.22 -9.63 9.27
CA VAL A 62 -8.98 -8.43 9.65
C VAL A 62 -8.38 -7.18 9.00
N ASP A 63 -7.05 -7.08 8.98
CA ASP A 63 -6.35 -5.93 8.42
C ASP A 63 -6.39 -5.94 6.89
N ILE A 64 -6.49 -7.12 6.25
CA ILE A 64 -6.71 -7.23 4.80
C ILE A 64 -8.02 -6.56 4.39
N HIS A 65 -9.10 -6.76 5.15
CA HIS A 65 -10.39 -6.13 4.85
C HIS A 65 -10.34 -4.60 5.01
N LEU A 66 -9.60 -4.10 6.00
CA LEU A 66 -9.40 -2.66 6.17
C LEU A 66 -8.66 -2.07 4.97
N ILE A 67 -7.58 -2.71 4.52
CA ILE A 67 -6.78 -2.26 3.38
C ILE A 67 -7.62 -2.29 2.09
N GLU A 68 -8.42 -3.36 1.91
CA GLU A 68 -9.35 -3.49 0.78
C GLU A 68 -10.38 -2.36 0.78
N LEU A 69 -10.94 -2.01 1.93
CA LEU A 69 -11.89 -0.91 2.08
C LEU A 69 -11.26 0.45 1.72
N ILE A 70 -10.03 0.69 2.19
CA ILE A 70 -9.28 1.92 1.87
C ILE A 70 -9.03 2.01 0.36
N ALA A 71 -8.55 0.93 -0.26
CA ALA A 71 -8.28 0.91 -1.70
C ALA A 71 -9.56 1.15 -2.52
N ARG A 72 -10.68 0.56 -2.09
CA ARG A 72 -12.02 0.77 -2.69
C ARG A 72 -12.43 2.22 -2.60
N SER A 73 -12.39 2.83 -1.42
CA SER A 73 -12.79 4.22 -1.20
C SER A 73 -11.99 5.19 -2.08
N LEU A 74 -10.67 5.01 -2.14
CA LEU A 74 -9.80 5.84 -2.99
C LEU A 74 -10.09 5.67 -4.48
N ALA A 75 -10.43 4.45 -4.92
CA ALA A 75 -10.84 4.20 -6.30
C ALA A 75 -12.21 4.83 -6.61
N GLU A 76 -13.18 4.79 -5.67
CA GLU A 76 -14.48 5.46 -5.78
C GLU A 76 -14.33 6.98 -5.91
N GLU A 77 -13.33 7.57 -5.24
CA GLU A 77 -12.96 8.98 -5.39
C GLU A 77 -12.24 9.29 -6.71
N GLY A 78 -11.91 8.26 -7.48
CA GLY A 78 -11.30 8.38 -8.80
C GLY A 78 -9.77 8.51 -8.78
N HIS A 79 -9.12 8.15 -7.68
CA HIS A 79 -7.66 8.05 -7.61
C HIS A 79 -7.14 6.86 -8.41
N ASN A 80 -5.95 7.00 -8.99
CA ASN A 80 -5.26 5.89 -9.65
C ASN A 80 -4.47 5.09 -8.60
N ILE A 81 -4.72 3.80 -8.51
CA ILE A 81 -4.09 2.90 -7.55
C ILE A 81 -2.97 2.12 -8.22
N LEU A 82 -1.79 2.15 -7.60
CA LEU A 82 -0.61 1.38 -8.01
C LEU A 82 -0.27 0.35 -6.94
N THR A 83 0.00 -0.89 -7.33
CA THR A 83 0.45 -1.93 -6.39
C THR A 83 1.30 -2.96 -7.09
N SER A 84 1.94 -3.84 -6.33
CA SER A 84 2.62 -5.00 -6.90
C SER A 84 1.66 -6.20 -7.06
N GLY A 85 2.04 -7.14 -7.92
CA GLY A 85 1.23 -8.33 -8.20
C GLY A 85 1.42 -9.48 -7.21
N SER A 86 1.85 -9.24 -5.97
CA SER A 86 2.06 -10.32 -5.00
C SER A 86 0.76 -10.83 -4.38
N GLN A 87 0.81 -12.05 -3.82
CA GLN A 87 -0.33 -12.66 -3.11
C GLN A 87 -0.79 -11.88 -1.88
N GLY A 88 -1.92 -12.30 -1.34
CA GLY A 88 -2.45 -11.81 -0.08
C GLY A 88 -3.06 -10.43 -0.22
N VAL A 89 -2.52 -9.46 0.48
CA VAL A 89 -3.10 -8.11 0.55
C VAL A 89 -3.09 -7.39 -0.79
N ASN A 90 -2.02 -7.53 -1.59
CA ASN A 90 -2.00 -6.90 -2.91
C ASN A 90 -3.10 -7.47 -3.82
N ALA A 91 -3.39 -8.77 -3.72
CA ALA A 91 -4.52 -9.37 -4.42
C ALA A 91 -5.87 -8.80 -3.97
N ALA A 92 -6.01 -8.46 -2.67
CA ALA A 92 -7.22 -7.80 -2.15
C ALA A 92 -7.35 -6.36 -2.68
N VAL A 93 -6.26 -5.58 -2.70
CA VAL A 93 -6.23 -4.24 -3.31
C VAL A 93 -6.60 -4.31 -4.80
N ILE A 94 -6.01 -5.24 -5.55
CA ILE A 94 -6.30 -5.44 -6.97
C ILE A 94 -7.80 -5.73 -7.18
N ARG A 95 -8.36 -6.67 -6.41
CA ARG A 95 -9.79 -7.02 -6.47
C ARG A 95 -10.67 -5.82 -6.20
N ALA A 96 -10.40 -5.09 -5.11
CA ALA A 96 -11.17 -3.91 -4.71
C ALA A 96 -11.27 -2.87 -5.82
N VAL A 97 -10.15 -2.57 -6.50
CA VAL A 97 -10.11 -1.57 -7.56
C VAL A 97 -10.71 -2.10 -8.86
N LEU A 98 -10.48 -3.37 -9.21
CA LEU A 98 -11.10 -4.00 -10.38
C LEU A 98 -12.64 -3.96 -10.30
N ASP A 99 -13.21 -4.13 -9.11
CA ASP A 99 -14.66 -4.09 -8.90
C ASP A 99 -15.25 -2.69 -9.08
N ILE A 100 -14.47 -1.63 -8.89
CA ILE A 100 -14.92 -0.24 -9.05
C ILE A 100 -14.66 0.24 -10.47
N ASN A 101 -13.40 0.27 -10.88
CA ASN A 101 -13.00 0.69 -12.22
C ASN A 101 -11.61 0.16 -12.59
N PRO A 102 -11.51 -0.83 -13.49
CA PRO A 102 -10.24 -1.39 -13.92
C PRO A 102 -9.24 -0.37 -14.50
N SER A 103 -9.74 0.75 -15.07
CA SER A 103 -8.86 1.79 -15.64
C SER A 103 -8.08 2.59 -14.59
N LEU A 104 -8.49 2.51 -13.31
CA LEU A 104 -7.81 3.18 -12.20
C LEU A 104 -6.72 2.31 -11.57
N LEU A 105 -6.51 1.09 -12.06
CA LEU A 105 -5.53 0.17 -11.49
C LEU A 105 -4.32 0.02 -12.40
N THR A 106 -3.14 0.17 -11.81
CA THR A 106 -1.86 -0.20 -12.43
C THR A 106 -1.16 -1.21 -11.51
N VAL A 107 -0.81 -2.36 -12.06
CA VAL A 107 -0.07 -3.40 -11.33
C VAL A 107 1.31 -3.56 -11.96
N LEU A 108 2.36 -3.49 -11.13
CA LEU A 108 3.72 -3.75 -11.51
C LEU A 108 4.14 -5.12 -10.97
N LEU A 109 4.60 -5.99 -11.84
CA LEU A 109 5.16 -7.29 -11.46
C LEU A 109 6.67 -7.19 -11.30
N PRO A 110 7.24 -7.81 -10.26
CA PRO A 110 8.70 -7.84 -10.08
C PRO A 110 9.43 -8.64 -11.18
N GLN A 111 8.72 -9.57 -11.82
CA GLN A 111 9.17 -10.47 -12.88
C GLN A 111 8.04 -10.63 -13.90
N SER A 112 8.20 -11.51 -14.90
CA SER A 112 7.13 -11.80 -15.85
C SER A 112 5.87 -12.40 -15.20
N LEU A 113 4.75 -12.33 -15.90
CA LEU A 113 3.50 -12.97 -15.49
C LEU A 113 3.65 -14.49 -15.35
N ASP A 114 4.50 -15.09 -16.18
CA ASP A 114 4.76 -16.54 -16.14
C ASP A 114 5.43 -17.00 -14.85
N ARG A 115 6.20 -16.13 -14.21
CA ARG A 115 6.82 -16.39 -12.91
C ARG A 115 5.86 -16.23 -11.73
N GLN A 116 4.68 -15.67 -11.96
CA GLN A 116 3.69 -15.54 -10.90
C GLN A 116 3.02 -16.89 -10.61
N ILE A 117 2.53 -17.02 -9.38
CA ILE A 117 1.84 -18.24 -8.96
C ILE A 117 0.47 -18.35 -9.63
N PRO A 118 0.01 -19.58 -9.92
CA PRO A 118 -1.25 -19.78 -10.65
C PRO A 118 -2.45 -19.08 -10.02
N GLU A 119 -2.52 -19.05 -8.68
CA GLU A 119 -3.65 -18.55 -7.91
C GLU A 119 -3.97 -17.08 -8.14
N ILE A 120 -2.98 -16.28 -8.60
CA ILE A 120 -3.19 -14.85 -8.88
C ILE A 120 -3.17 -14.53 -10.37
N LYS A 121 -2.77 -15.45 -11.24
CA LYS A 121 -2.67 -15.21 -12.70
C LYS A 121 -4.00 -14.78 -13.29
N ASP A 122 -5.09 -15.50 -13.02
CA ASP A 122 -6.43 -15.18 -13.50
C ASP A 122 -6.87 -13.75 -13.12
N GLN A 123 -6.47 -13.30 -11.94
CA GLN A 123 -6.76 -11.94 -11.49
C GLN A 123 -5.89 -10.91 -12.24
N LEU A 124 -4.61 -11.21 -12.42
CA LEU A 124 -3.66 -10.34 -13.09
C LEU A 124 -3.98 -10.17 -14.59
N GLU A 125 -4.48 -11.22 -15.25
CA GLU A 125 -4.92 -11.18 -16.64
C GLU A 125 -6.11 -10.21 -16.87
N ARG A 126 -6.87 -9.90 -15.82
CA ARG A 126 -7.97 -8.91 -15.86
C ARG A 126 -7.49 -7.46 -15.70
N VAL A 127 -6.21 -7.25 -15.36
CA VAL A 127 -5.65 -5.92 -15.15
C VAL A 127 -5.34 -5.26 -16.50
N LEU A 128 -5.92 -4.09 -16.75
CA LEU A 128 -5.73 -3.37 -18.01
C LEU A 128 -4.33 -2.76 -18.13
N HIS A 129 -3.76 -2.30 -17.00
CA HIS A 129 -2.44 -1.67 -16.96
C HIS A 129 -1.48 -2.55 -16.14
N LEU A 130 -1.13 -3.68 -16.72
CA LEU A 130 -0.14 -4.61 -16.17
C LEU A 130 1.24 -4.30 -16.75
N VAL A 131 2.23 -4.12 -15.87
CA VAL A 131 3.62 -3.88 -16.23
C VAL A 131 4.46 -5.04 -15.73
N GLU A 132 4.97 -5.83 -16.64
CA GLU A 132 5.84 -6.97 -16.35
C GLU A 132 7.31 -6.55 -16.42
N LYS A 133 8.15 -7.21 -15.61
CA LYS A 133 9.61 -7.02 -15.57
C LYS A 133 10.32 -8.31 -15.91
N SER A 134 10.13 -8.79 -17.15
CA SER A 134 10.75 -10.03 -17.65
C SER A 134 12.29 -9.96 -17.62
N GLU A 135 12.89 -8.77 -17.70
CA GLU A 135 14.31 -8.55 -17.51
C GLU A 135 14.82 -8.97 -16.12
N ASN A 136 13.93 -9.09 -15.14
CA ASN A 136 14.25 -9.49 -13.77
C ASN A 136 14.00 -10.99 -13.51
N ASP A 137 13.61 -11.79 -14.50
CA ASP A 137 13.24 -13.20 -14.30
C ASP A 137 14.35 -14.06 -13.71
N GLU A 138 15.60 -13.72 -14.01
CA GLU A 138 16.79 -14.40 -13.48
C GLU A 138 17.25 -13.85 -12.13
N LEU A 139 16.65 -12.76 -11.63
CA LEU A 139 17.00 -12.19 -10.33
C LEU A 139 16.31 -12.97 -9.20
N PRO A 140 16.94 -13.08 -8.01
CA PRO A 140 16.25 -13.53 -6.82
C PRO A 140 15.02 -12.66 -6.52
N LEU A 141 13.89 -13.27 -6.18
CA LEU A 141 12.63 -12.56 -5.95
C LEU A 141 12.71 -11.39 -4.96
N PRO A 142 13.50 -11.44 -3.86
CA PRO A 142 13.65 -10.27 -2.97
C PRO A 142 14.26 -9.06 -3.69
N LEU A 143 15.25 -9.27 -4.55
CA LEU A 143 15.89 -8.21 -5.32
C LEU A 143 14.93 -7.66 -6.38
N ALA A 144 14.28 -8.53 -7.16
CA ALA A 144 13.29 -8.14 -8.14
C ALA A 144 12.13 -7.35 -7.50
N SER A 145 11.67 -7.79 -6.30
CA SER A 145 10.64 -7.08 -5.53
C SER A 145 11.10 -5.69 -5.07
N SER A 146 12.36 -5.55 -4.64
CA SER A 146 12.91 -4.25 -4.25
C SER A 146 12.95 -3.27 -5.42
N LEU A 147 13.41 -3.73 -6.59
CA LEU A 147 13.41 -2.93 -7.83
C LEU A 147 11.98 -2.53 -8.25
N CYS A 148 11.05 -3.46 -8.16
CA CYS A 148 9.63 -3.21 -8.43
C CYS A 148 9.06 -2.14 -7.50
N ASN A 149 9.33 -2.21 -6.20
CA ASN A 149 8.90 -1.21 -5.22
C ASN A 149 9.48 0.18 -5.54
N GLN A 150 10.75 0.26 -5.91
CA GLN A 150 11.37 1.53 -6.33
C GLN A 150 10.65 2.12 -7.54
N GLU A 151 10.33 1.30 -8.53
CA GLU A 151 9.60 1.77 -9.71
C GLU A 151 8.16 2.23 -9.37
N ILE A 152 7.45 1.51 -8.50
CA ILE A 152 6.14 1.93 -8.00
C ILE A 152 6.24 3.32 -7.36
N ILE A 153 7.25 3.55 -6.51
CA ILE A 153 7.49 4.84 -5.85
C ILE A 153 7.75 5.96 -6.86
N THR A 154 8.52 5.70 -7.92
CA THR A 154 8.77 6.74 -8.94
C THR A 154 7.50 7.17 -9.64
N ARG A 155 6.54 6.27 -9.80
CA ARG A 155 5.30 6.49 -10.54
C ARG A 155 4.16 7.09 -9.70
N CYS A 156 4.24 7.04 -8.38
CA CYS A 156 3.20 7.54 -7.51
C CYS A 156 3.42 9.01 -7.08
N ASP A 157 2.35 9.63 -6.61
CA ASP A 157 2.37 10.95 -5.96
C ASP A 157 2.35 10.77 -4.44
N GLN A 158 1.73 9.68 -3.98
CA GLN A 158 1.59 9.29 -2.58
C GLN A 158 1.82 7.80 -2.41
N LEU A 159 2.48 7.44 -1.32
CA LEU A 159 2.67 6.07 -0.85
C LEU A 159 1.86 5.82 0.41
N ILE A 160 1.02 4.80 0.39
CA ILE A 160 0.40 4.20 1.59
C ILE A 160 1.11 2.87 1.83
N CYS A 161 1.77 2.75 2.96
CA CYS A 161 2.53 1.57 3.32
C CYS A 161 1.99 0.95 4.60
N PHE A 162 1.72 -0.35 4.57
CA PHE A 162 1.33 -1.15 5.72
C PHE A 162 2.45 -2.15 6.03
N ALA A 163 3.10 -1.98 7.16
CA ALA A 163 4.30 -2.74 7.50
C ALA A 163 4.30 -3.22 8.96
N PHE A 164 5.03 -4.29 9.23
CA PHE A 164 5.49 -4.60 10.58
C PHE A 164 6.77 -3.82 10.89
N HIS A 165 7.09 -3.66 12.18
CA HIS A 165 8.28 -2.92 12.61
C HIS A 165 9.61 -3.52 12.11
N ASP A 166 9.63 -4.82 11.78
CA ASP A 166 10.77 -5.56 11.23
C ASP A 166 10.79 -5.64 9.69
N SER A 167 9.85 -4.99 9.01
CA SER A 167 9.74 -5.02 7.54
C SER A 167 10.75 -4.08 6.87
N GLU A 168 12.05 -4.36 7.01
CA GLU A 168 13.16 -3.50 6.53
C GLU A 168 12.98 -3.04 5.07
N THR A 169 12.59 -3.96 4.17
CA THR A 169 12.42 -3.62 2.74
C THR A 169 11.36 -2.54 2.53
N LEU A 170 10.22 -2.63 3.24
CA LEU A 170 9.15 -1.65 3.15
C LEU A 170 9.52 -0.33 3.82
N LEU A 171 10.19 -0.39 4.97
CA LEU A 171 10.68 0.81 5.66
C LEU A 171 11.72 1.56 4.81
N ASN A 172 12.59 0.84 4.11
CA ASN A 172 13.53 1.43 3.15
C ASN A 172 12.79 2.04 1.95
N SER A 173 11.73 1.39 1.46
CA SER A 173 10.86 1.94 0.41
C SER A 173 10.19 3.25 0.85
N CYS A 174 9.72 3.34 2.10
CA CYS A 174 9.16 4.56 2.65
C CYS A 174 10.18 5.70 2.72
N ARG A 175 11.41 5.41 3.19
CA ARG A 175 12.50 6.42 3.21
C ARG A 175 12.83 6.91 1.81
N CYS A 176 12.95 6.00 0.85
CA CYS A 176 13.19 6.36 -0.54
C CYS A 176 12.08 7.27 -1.10
N ALA A 177 10.81 6.97 -0.81
CA ALA A 177 9.67 7.80 -1.21
C ALA A 177 9.73 9.20 -0.58
N GLU A 178 10.06 9.31 0.72
CA GLU A 178 10.26 10.58 1.41
C GLU A 178 11.39 11.41 0.81
N GLU A 179 12.54 10.78 0.49
CA GLU A 179 13.69 11.43 -0.18
C GLU A 179 13.33 11.95 -1.57
N MET A 180 12.41 11.27 -2.26
CA MET A 180 11.86 11.70 -3.54
C MET A 180 10.75 12.76 -3.42
N GLY A 181 10.46 13.25 -2.21
CA GLY A 181 9.43 14.25 -1.94
C GLY A 181 7.99 13.75 -2.06
N LYS A 182 7.78 12.43 -2.00
CA LYS A 182 6.43 11.86 -2.04
C LYS A 182 5.73 12.02 -0.68
N VAL A 183 4.41 12.10 -0.69
CA VAL A 183 3.61 12.00 0.54
C VAL A 183 3.63 10.54 0.98
N VAL A 184 4.02 10.26 2.23
CA VAL A 184 4.10 8.90 2.77
C VAL A 184 3.19 8.76 3.98
N SER A 185 2.28 7.79 3.91
CA SER A 185 1.45 7.34 5.03
C SER A 185 1.91 5.93 5.41
N LEU A 186 2.62 5.82 6.53
CA LEU A 186 3.13 4.55 7.04
C LEU A 186 2.27 4.10 8.23
N LEU A 187 1.67 2.92 8.09
CA LEU A 187 0.83 2.29 9.10
C LEU A 187 1.51 1.00 9.56
N PHE A 188 1.62 0.83 10.87
CA PHE A 188 2.19 -0.36 11.46
C PHE A 188 1.10 -1.32 11.94
N PHE A 189 1.35 -2.60 11.72
CA PHE A 189 0.64 -3.68 12.41
C PHE A 189 1.36 -4.01 13.71
N ASP A 190 0.63 -4.14 14.79
CA ASP A 190 1.10 -4.61 16.09
C ASP A 190 0.92 -6.14 16.25
#